data_0a5c95678dc971f5832b7cfa62560d72
#
_entry.id   0a5c95678dc971f5832b7cfa62560d72
#
_cell.length_a   1.000
_cell.length_b   1.000
_cell.length_c   1.000
_cell.angle_alpha   90.00
_cell.angle_beta   90.00
_cell.angle_gamma   90.00
#
_symmetry.space_group_name_H-M   'P 1'
#
loop_
_entity.id
_entity.type
_entity.pdbx_description
1 polymer ?
#
loop_
_entity_poly.entity_id
_entity_poly.type
_entity_poly.pdbx_seq_one_letter_code
_entity_poly.pdbx_strand_id
1 'polypeptide(L)'
;MPGSPFQSVALHDVTLAIPDGQFVGLIGHTGSGKSTLVQHLNGLVKPTVGEVLVDGQSLSDKSTDLRAVRRKVGLVFQYPEYQLFEETVFKDIAFGPSNLGLSEAEIAERVREAAHLVDVPEELLERSPFELSGGQKRRVAIAGVLAMRPATLILDEPAAGLDPRGHKRMMDIMRTLHARGGMTLIMVSHSMSDVAKLCSRILVMNKGTLAMDGTPEDIFMLGTKLEELGLGLPESAELSEKLRNAGFKLPPDVWKAEQLADILPSLLGGKGGSGHGV
;
A
#
# COMPACT_ATOMS: atom_id res chain seq x y z
N MET A 1 -27.09 10.99 -3.18
CA MET A 1 -28.02 12.01 -2.69
C MET A 1 -28.63 11.50 -1.38
N PRO A 2 -28.56 12.25 -0.28
CA PRO A 2 -29.20 11.84 0.98
C PRO A 2 -30.70 11.63 0.77
N GLY A 3 -31.24 10.50 1.26
CA GLY A 3 -32.68 10.16 1.11
C GLY A 3 -33.06 9.36 -0.14
N SER A 4 -32.11 8.96 -0.99
CA SER A 4 -32.37 8.04 -2.11
C SER A 4 -32.54 6.60 -1.62
N PRO A 5 -33.46 5.78 -2.19
CA PRO A 5 -33.57 4.35 -1.87
C PRO A 5 -32.32 3.54 -2.25
N PHE A 6 -31.38 4.13 -2.98
CA PHE A 6 -30.07 3.55 -3.33
C PHE A 6 -28.92 4.09 -2.47
N GLN A 7 -29.21 4.79 -1.37
CA GLN A 7 -28.17 5.29 -0.47
C GLN A 7 -27.54 4.11 0.30
N SER A 8 -26.25 3.84 0.05
CA SER A 8 -25.46 2.91 0.83
C SER A 8 -24.48 3.68 1.73
N VAL A 9 -24.35 3.25 2.98
CA VAL A 9 -23.31 3.76 3.89
C VAL A 9 -22.02 3.04 3.56
N ALA A 10 -21.03 3.78 3.05
CA ALA A 10 -19.76 3.21 2.65
C ALA A 10 -18.78 3.04 3.82
N LEU A 11 -18.83 3.97 4.79
CA LEU A 11 -18.05 3.93 6.04
C LEU A 11 -18.95 4.31 7.20
N HIS A 12 -18.81 3.63 8.32
CA HIS A 12 -19.48 3.98 9.59
C HIS A 12 -18.61 3.57 10.77
N ASP A 13 -18.61 4.40 11.82
CA ASP A 13 -17.90 4.17 13.08
C ASP A 13 -16.38 3.87 12.91
N VAL A 14 -15.74 4.59 11.95
CA VAL A 14 -14.30 4.48 11.73
C VAL A 14 -13.60 5.56 12.54
N THR A 15 -12.83 5.15 13.55
CA THR A 15 -11.95 6.03 14.33
C THR A 15 -10.55 5.45 14.29
N LEU A 16 -9.59 6.20 13.75
CA LEU A 16 -8.19 5.79 13.68
C LEU A 16 -7.26 7.01 13.65
N ALA A 17 -6.03 6.82 14.06
CA ALA A 17 -4.94 7.78 13.86
C ALA A 17 -3.74 7.07 13.23
N ILE A 18 -3.10 7.70 12.27
CA ILE A 18 -1.89 7.19 11.61
C ILE A 18 -0.77 8.17 11.94
N PRO A 19 0.17 7.83 12.83
CA PRO A 19 1.36 8.60 13.10
C PRO A 19 2.28 8.73 11.89
N ASP A 20 3.07 9.81 11.86
CA ASP A 20 4.05 10.05 10.80
C ASP A 20 5.10 8.94 10.74
N GLY A 21 5.60 8.68 9.53
CA GLY A 21 6.68 7.74 9.28
C GLY A 21 6.29 6.26 9.34
N GLN A 22 5.02 5.91 9.55
CA GLN A 22 4.58 4.51 9.52
C GLN A 22 4.44 3.98 8.08
N PHE A 23 4.63 2.66 7.93
CA PHE A 23 4.19 1.94 6.74
C PHE A 23 2.96 1.11 7.11
N VAL A 24 1.80 1.56 6.68
CA VAL A 24 0.50 0.98 7.02
C VAL A 24 -0.03 0.16 5.86
N GLY A 25 -0.43 -1.09 6.11
CA GLY A 25 -1.20 -1.92 5.19
C GLY A 25 -2.70 -1.74 5.45
N LEU A 26 -3.47 -1.44 4.42
CA LEU A 26 -4.92 -1.37 4.48
C LEU A 26 -5.51 -2.54 3.71
N ILE A 27 -6.05 -3.53 4.41
CA ILE A 27 -6.59 -4.76 3.83
C ILE A 27 -8.10 -4.89 4.09
N GLY A 28 -8.74 -5.78 3.37
CA GLY A 28 -10.17 -6.07 3.47
C GLY A 28 -10.71 -6.58 2.14
N HIS A 29 -11.84 -7.26 2.15
CA HIS A 29 -12.47 -7.76 0.93
C HIS A 29 -12.93 -6.61 0.00
N THR A 30 -13.26 -6.92 -1.25
CA THR A 30 -13.83 -5.94 -2.19
C THR A 30 -15.14 -5.38 -1.63
N GLY A 31 -15.29 -4.06 -1.68
CA GLY A 31 -16.47 -3.37 -1.11
C GLY A 31 -16.41 -3.16 0.40
N SER A 32 -15.31 -3.48 1.09
CA SER A 32 -15.18 -3.24 2.54
C SER A 32 -15.02 -1.76 2.94
N GLY A 33 -14.85 -0.83 1.97
CA GLY A 33 -14.72 0.60 2.23
C GLY A 33 -13.31 1.17 2.10
N LYS A 34 -12.28 0.37 1.74
CA LYS A 34 -10.88 0.81 1.64
C LYS A 34 -10.69 2.02 0.73
N SER A 35 -11.17 1.94 -0.53
CA SER A 35 -11.02 3.05 -1.49
C SER A 35 -11.76 4.30 -1.04
N THR A 36 -12.92 4.15 -0.38
CA THR A 36 -13.64 5.27 0.23
C THR A 36 -12.82 5.89 1.36
N LEU A 37 -12.21 5.08 2.23
CA LEU A 37 -11.38 5.56 3.32
C LEU A 37 -10.18 6.37 2.79
N VAL A 38 -9.44 5.85 1.82
CA VAL A 38 -8.27 6.57 1.28
C VAL A 38 -8.65 7.86 0.56
N GLN A 39 -9.83 7.93 -0.07
CA GLN A 39 -10.37 9.16 -0.66
C GLN A 39 -10.73 10.20 0.40
N HIS A 40 -11.16 9.80 1.59
CA HIS A 40 -11.37 10.71 2.72
C HIS A 40 -10.02 11.23 3.23
N LEU A 41 -9.00 10.38 3.38
CA LEU A 41 -7.67 10.79 3.86
C LEU A 41 -7.00 11.83 2.95
N ASN A 42 -7.26 11.77 1.64
CA ASN A 42 -6.75 12.75 0.66
C ASN A 42 -7.68 13.96 0.45
N GLY A 43 -8.84 14.00 1.11
CA GLY A 43 -9.84 15.08 0.96
C GLY A 43 -10.54 15.12 -0.40
N LEU A 44 -10.57 14.01 -1.15
CA LEU A 44 -11.38 13.87 -2.37
C LEU A 44 -12.85 13.71 -2.04
N VAL A 45 -13.15 13.03 -0.94
CA VAL A 45 -14.50 12.86 -0.41
C VAL A 45 -14.55 13.45 0.99
N LYS A 46 -15.62 14.17 1.31
CA LYS A 46 -15.85 14.69 2.66
C LYS A 46 -16.76 13.73 3.44
N PRO A 47 -16.51 13.50 4.75
CA PRO A 47 -17.39 12.68 5.57
C PRO A 47 -18.77 13.33 5.70
N THR A 48 -19.82 12.51 5.73
CA THR A 48 -21.20 12.97 5.99
C THR A 48 -21.38 13.32 7.48
N VAL A 49 -20.70 12.56 8.37
CA VAL A 49 -20.70 12.73 9.82
C VAL A 49 -19.27 12.46 10.31
N GLY A 50 -18.86 13.13 11.36
CA GLY A 50 -17.48 13.05 11.85
C GLY A 50 -16.53 13.97 11.09
N GLU A 51 -15.24 13.74 11.25
CA GLU A 51 -14.20 14.59 10.66
C GLU A 51 -12.97 13.77 10.24
N VAL A 52 -12.21 14.33 9.32
CA VAL A 52 -10.88 13.85 8.96
C VAL A 52 -9.90 14.98 9.23
N LEU A 53 -8.85 14.68 9.98
CA LEU A 53 -7.80 15.62 10.34
C LEU A 53 -6.51 15.26 9.60
N VAL A 54 -5.86 16.25 8.99
CA VAL A 54 -4.50 16.14 8.45
C VAL A 54 -3.66 17.19 9.14
N ASP A 55 -2.64 16.79 9.88
CA ASP A 55 -1.82 17.67 10.72
C ASP A 55 -2.67 18.57 11.64
N GLY A 56 -3.73 17.99 12.23
CA GLY A 56 -4.65 18.72 13.13
C GLY A 56 -5.64 19.66 12.43
N GLN A 57 -5.61 19.77 11.09
CA GLN A 57 -6.55 20.59 10.32
C GLN A 57 -7.72 19.74 9.81
N SER A 58 -8.96 20.13 10.16
CA SER A 58 -10.16 19.45 9.70
C SER A 58 -10.39 19.68 8.20
N LEU A 59 -10.55 18.60 7.41
CA LEU A 59 -10.87 18.68 5.99
C LEU A 59 -12.31 19.17 5.73
N SER A 60 -13.14 19.19 6.75
CA SER A 60 -14.52 19.69 6.65
C SER A 60 -14.61 21.21 6.87
N ASP A 61 -13.59 21.84 7.45
CA ASP A 61 -13.53 23.27 7.64
C ASP A 61 -13.50 23.99 6.26
N LYS A 62 -14.29 25.04 6.13
CA LYS A 62 -14.35 25.87 4.90
C LYS A 62 -13.06 26.66 4.67
N SER A 63 -12.29 26.94 5.71
CA SER A 63 -11.00 27.64 5.66
C SER A 63 -9.84 26.74 5.23
N THR A 64 -10.02 25.41 5.24
CA THR A 64 -8.94 24.47 4.91
C THR A 64 -8.67 24.49 3.41
N ASP A 65 -7.41 24.76 3.04
CA ASP A 65 -6.92 24.65 1.68
C ASP A 65 -6.74 23.18 1.28
N LEU A 66 -7.76 22.60 0.62
CA LEU A 66 -7.72 21.23 0.13
C LEU A 66 -6.62 20.97 -0.91
N ARG A 67 -6.11 22.02 -1.61
CA ARG A 67 -4.98 21.84 -2.51
C ARG A 67 -3.69 21.59 -1.73
N ALA A 68 -3.48 22.35 -0.64
CA ALA A 68 -2.37 22.13 0.28
C ALA A 68 -2.44 20.72 0.92
N VAL A 69 -3.63 20.28 1.33
CA VAL A 69 -3.84 18.91 1.86
C VAL A 69 -3.47 17.85 0.82
N ARG A 70 -3.99 17.94 -0.41
CA ARG A 70 -3.70 16.97 -1.48
C ARG A 70 -2.23 16.96 -1.91
N ARG A 71 -1.52 18.06 -1.70
CA ARG A 71 -0.08 18.10 -1.89
C ARG A 71 0.66 17.35 -0.79
N LYS A 72 0.19 17.45 0.48
CA LYS A 72 0.74 16.71 1.62
C LYS A 72 0.42 15.22 1.58
N VAL A 73 -0.79 14.86 1.17
CA VAL A 73 -1.29 13.49 1.09
C VAL A 73 -1.44 13.10 -0.37
N GLY A 74 -0.37 12.57 -0.95
CA GLY A 74 -0.36 12.04 -2.31
C GLY A 74 -1.18 10.75 -2.40
N LEU A 75 -1.98 10.61 -3.44
CA LEU A 75 -2.76 9.39 -3.71
C LEU A 75 -2.47 8.88 -5.12
N VAL A 76 -2.01 7.65 -5.18
CA VAL A 76 -1.84 6.87 -6.41
C VAL A 76 -3.00 5.88 -6.49
N PHE A 77 -3.86 6.05 -7.47
CA PHE A 77 -5.02 5.17 -7.70
C PHE A 77 -4.60 3.83 -8.30
N GLN A 78 -5.50 2.87 -8.26
CA GLN A 78 -5.36 1.61 -8.97
C GLN A 78 -5.22 1.86 -10.49
N TYR A 79 -4.26 1.18 -11.14
CA TYR A 79 -3.91 1.36 -12.55
C TYR A 79 -3.54 2.81 -12.92
N PRO A 80 -2.58 3.43 -12.21
CA PRO A 80 -2.24 4.84 -12.38
C PRO A 80 -1.63 5.13 -13.76
N GLU A 81 -1.17 4.11 -14.48
CA GLU A 81 -0.67 4.19 -15.86
C GLU A 81 -1.69 4.71 -16.87
N TYR A 82 -2.99 4.65 -16.56
CA TYR A 82 -4.04 5.24 -17.41
C TYR A 82 -4.22 6.74 -17.20
N GLN A 83 -3.51 7.32 -16.23
CA GLN A 83 -3.57 8.75 -15.93
C GLN A 83 -2.49 9.56 -16.65
N LEU A 84 -1.58 8.90 -17.37
CA LEU A 84 -0.54 9.56 -18.17
C LEU A 84 -1.15 10.16 -19.43
N PHE A 85 -0.85 11.43 -19.71
CA PHE A 85 -1.48 12.16 -20.82
C PHE A 85 -0.56 13.14 -21.54
N GLU A 86 0.63 13.42 -20.99
CA GLU A 86 1.56 14.38 -21.56
C GLU A 86 2.38 13.80 -22.74
N GLU A 87 3.02 14.67 -23.49
CA GLU A 87 3.84 14.30 -24.65
C GLU A 87 5.09 13.53 -24.25
N THR A 88 5.70 13.88 -23.09
CA THR A 88 6.91 13.25 -22.58
C THR A 88 6.75 12.83 -21.13
N VAL A 89 7.52 11.82 -20.72
CA VAL A 89 7.61 11.36 -19.32
C VAL A 89 8.00 12.50 -18.40
N PHE A 90 8.95 13.35 -18.82
CA PHE A 90 9.34 14.52 -18.05
C PHE A 90 8.16 15.44 -17.76
N LYS A 91 7.36 15.76 -18.78
CA LYS A 91 6.19 16.63 -18.63
C LYS A 91 5.11 16.02 -17.75
N ASP A 92 4.85 14.70 -17.85
CA ASP A 92 3.92 14.01 -16.97
C ASP A 92 4.34 14.10 -15.50
N ILE A 93 5.63 13.83 -15.20
CA ILE A 93 6.14 13.93 -13.83
C ILE A 93 6.14 15.39 -13.36
N ALA A 94 6.46 16.33 -14.24
CA ALA A 94 6.53 17.77 -13.95
C ALA A 94 5.14 18.41 -13.75
N PHE A 95 4.06 17.78 -14.20
CA PHE A 95 2.71 18.35 -14.19
C PHE A 95 2.30 18.87 -12.80
N GLY A 96 2.48 18.04 -11.77
CA GLY A 96 2.20 18.43 -10.39
C GLY A 96 3.08 19.61 -9.92
N PRO A 97 4.40 19.49 -9.94
CA PRO A 97 5.32 20.55 -9.55
C PRO A 97 5.12 21.87 -10.27
N SER A 98 4.79 21.86 -11.57
CA SER A 98 4.53 23.07 -12.37
C SER A 98 3.36 23.91 -11.83
N ASN A 99 2.40 23.27 -11.14
CA ASN A 99 1.27 23.98 -10.53
C ASN A 99 1.58 24.58 -9.14
N LEU A 100 2.85 24.49 -8.69
CA LEU A 100 3.26 24.99 -7.36
C LEU A 100 3.97 26.36 -7.42
N GLY A 101 4.14 26.94 -8.61
CA GLY A 101 4.86 28.19 -8.78
C GLY A 101 6.39 28.07 -8.56
N LEU A 102 6.94 26.88 -8.76
CA LEU A 102 8.37 26.58 -8.67
C LEU A 102 9.09 27.07 -9.92
N SER A 103 10.40 27.35 -9.80
CA SER A 103 11.27 27.62 -10.94
C SER A 103 11.46 26.36 -11.81
N GLU A 104 11.78 26.55 -13.09
CA GLU A 104 12.07 25.42 -14.01
C GLU A 104 13.20 24.53 -13.48
N ALA A 105 14.22 25.12 -12.84
CA ALA A 105 15.32 24.37 -12.26
C ALA A 105 14.85 23.47 -11.10
N GLU A 106 14.00 23.98 -10.20
CA GLU A 106 13.43 23.19 -9.09
C GLU A 106 12.49 22.10 -9.61
N ILE A 107 11.70 22.37 -10.65
CA ILE A 107 10.85 21.37 -11.30
C ILE A 107 11.71 20.25 -11.86
N ALA A 108 12.76 20.59 -12.62
CA ALA A 108 13.66 19.62 -13.23
C ALA A 108 14.39 18.76 -12.17
N GLU A 109 14.82 19.35 -11.06
CA GLU A 109 15.40 18.63 -9.92
C GLU A 109 14.41 17.61 -9.34
N ARG A 110 13.18 18.04 -9.03
CA ARG A 110 12.16 17.18 -8.47
C ARG A 110 11.75 16.04 -9.40
N VAL A 111 11.69 16.31 -10.71
CA VAL A 111 11.40 15.28 -11.73
C VAL A 111 12.48 14.21 -11.72
N ARG A 112 13.77 14.60 -11.76
CA ARG A 112 14.88 13.64 -11.76
C ARG A 112 14.95 12.86 -10.44
N GLU A 113 14.79 13.54 -9.31
CA GLU A 113 14.74 12.89 -8.00
C GLU A 113 13.61 11.84 -7.94
N ALA A 114 12.38 12.22 -8.34
CA ALA A 114 11.23 11.33 -8.33
C ALA A 114 11.41 10.15 -9.30
N ALA A 115 11.92 10.39 -10.51
CA ALA A 115 12.22 9.35 -11.48
C ALA A 115 13.25 8.34 -10.95
N HIS A 116 14.32 8.83 -10.34
CA HIS A 116 15.33 7.98 -9.72
C HIS A 116 14.76 7.12 -8.59
N LEU A 117 13.87 7.68 -7.75
CA LEU A 117 13.23 6.98 -6.64
C LEU A 117 12.42 5.76 -7.07
N VAL A 118 11.84 5.79 -8.26
CA VAL A 118 11.01 4.71 -8.81
C VAL A 118 11.71 3.94 -9.94
N ASP A 119 13.01 4.12 -10.06
CA ASP A 119 13.82 3.37 -11.03
C ASP A 119 13.36 3.62 -12.50
N VAL A 120 13.09 4.89 -12.82
CA VAL A 120 12.87 5.38 -14.19
C VAL A 120 14.16 5.99 -14.71
N PRO A 121 14.80 5.37 -15.71
CA PRO A 121 16.05 5.86 -16.29
C PRO A 121 15.90 7.24 -16.94
N GLU A 122 16.96 8.07 -16.89
CA GLU A 122 16.92 9.44 -17.39
C GLU A 122 16.67 9.51 -18.92
N GLU A 123 17.15 8.51 -19.67
CA GLU A 123 16.91 8.41 -21.11
C GLU A 123 15.44 8.20 -21.49
N LEU A 124 14.60 7.84 -20.54
CA LEU A 124 13.14 7.71 -20.77
C LEU A 124 12.41 9.04 -20.57
N LEU A 125 13.02 10.05 -19.94
CA LEU A 125 12.32 11.29 -19.61
C LEU A 125 11.84 12.06 -20.84
N GLU A 126 12.59 12.00 -21.94
CA GLU A 126 12.24 12.65 -23.21
C GLU A 126 11.34 11.79 -24.11
N ARG A 127 11.05 10.54 -23.73
CA ARG A 127 10.18 9.67 -24.52
C ARG A 127 8.72 9.93 -24.21
N SER A 128 7.87 9.55 -25.17
CA SER A 128 6.43 9.51 -24.94
C SER A 128 6.06 8.45 -23.90
N PRO A 129 5.22 8.75 -22.90
CA PRO A 129 4.72 7.76 -21.96
C PRO A 129 4.04 6.58 -22.65
N PHE A 130 3.44 6.81 -23.82
CA PHE A 130 2.71 5.79 -24.57
C PHE A 130 3.60 4.70 -25.15
N GLU A 131 4.89 4.95 -25.33
CA GLU A 131 5.89 3.98 -25.78
C GLU A 131 6.42 3.06 -24.69
N LEU A 132 6.10 3.34 -23.42
CA LEU A 132 6.59 2.60 -22.28
C LEU A 132 5.81 1.31 -22.03
N SER A 133 6.45 0.31 -21.42
CA SER A 133 5.75 -0.87 -20.87
C SER A 133 4.81 -0.48 -19.73
N GLY A 134 3.80 -1.31 -19.43
CA GLY A 134 2.85 -1.03 -18.35
C GLY A 134 3.52 -0.81 -16.99
N GLY A 135 4.54 -1.59 -16.66
CA GLY A 135 5.30 -1.40 -15.42
C GLY A 135 6.12 -0.11 -15.39
N GLN A 136 6.65 0.33 -16.54
CA GLN A 136 7.33 1.63 -16.65
C GLN A 136 6.33 2.79 -16.49
N LYS A 137 5.19 2.73 -17.21
CA LYS A 137 4.12 3.72 -17.08
C LYS A 137 3.66 3.88 -15.63
N ARG A 138 3.47 2.77 -14.91
CA ARG A 138 3.07 2.79 -13.49
C ARG A 138 4.10 3.50 -12.63
N ARG A 139 5.39 3.24 -12.85
CA ARG A 139 6.46 3.93 -12.11
C ARG A 139 6.50 5.43 -12.44
N VAL A 140 6.28 5.82 -13.69
CA VAL A 140 6.17 7.22 -14.10
C VAL A 140 5.00 7.92 -13.38
N ALA A 141 3.84 7.29 -13.32
CA ALA A 141 2.68 7.84 -12.61
C ALA A 141 2.94 8.00 -11.09
N ILE A 142 3.63 7.03 -10.47
CA ILE A 142 4.06 7.16 -9.06
C ILE A 142 5.07 8.29 -8.91
N ALA A 143 6.03 8.45 -9.84
CA ALA A 143 6.98 9.55 -9.85
C ALA A 143 6.29 10.92 -9.89
N GLY A 144 5.22 11.06 -10.69
CA GLY A 144 4.43 12.29 -10.75
C GLY A 144 3.85 12.71 -9.40
N VAL A 145 3.42 11.75 -8.58
CA VAL A 145 2.96 12.03 -7.22
C VAL A 145 4.12 12.33 -6.28
N LEU A 146 5.22 11.56 -6.36
CA LEU A 146 6.42 11.76 -5.54
C LEU A 146 7.10 13.11 -5.80
N ALA A 147 7.08 13.62 -7.04
CA ALA A 147 7.64 14.93 -7.40
C ALA A 147 6.97 16.09 -6.66
N MET A 148 5.75 15.89 -6.14
CA MET A 148 5.08 16.84 -5.24
C MET A 148 5.70 16.85 -3.83
N ARG A 149 6.59 15.89 -3.48
CA ARG A 149 7.20 15.69 -2.17
C ARG A 149 6.13 15.57 -1.07
N PRO A 150 5.21 14.61 -1.15
CA PRO A 150 4.17 14.44 -0.15
C PRO A 150 4.75 13.95 1.18
N ALA A 151 4.13 14.35 2.31
CA ALA A 151 4.44 13.80 3.63
C ALA A 151 3.84 12.41 3.83
N THR A 152 2.69 12.16 3.20
CA THR A 152 2.01 10.85 3.18
C THR A 152 1.76 10.42 1.75
N LEU A 153 2.14 9.18 1.41
CA LEU A 153 1.85 8.58 0.10
C LEU A 153 0.91 7.38 0.28
N ILE A 154 -0.24 7.48 -0.34
CA ILE A 154 -1.23 6.40 -0.40
C ILE A 154 -1.12 5.72 -1.76
N LEU A 155 -1.01 4.39 -1.77
CA LEU A 155 -0.93 3.58 -2.98
C LEU A 155 -2.06 2.56 -2.96
N ASP A 156 -2.97 2.68 -3.92
CA ASP A 156 -4.08 1.72 -4.07
C ASP A 156 -3.69 0.62 -5.06
N GLU A 157 -3.44 -0.59 -4.57
CA GLU A 157 -3.03 -1.78 -5.33
C GLU A 157 -1.80 -1.53 -6.25
N PRO A 158 -0.64 -1.08 -5.72
CA PRO A 158 0.48 -0.62 -6.54
C PRO A 158 1.10 -1.71 -7.42
N ALA A 159 0.96 -2.99 -7.07
CA ALA A 159 1.52 -4.13 -7.79
C ALA A 159 0.49 -4.94 -8.59
N ALA A 160 -0.80 -4.55 -8.57
CA ALA A 160 -1.85 -5.30 -9.27
C ALA A 160 -1.58 -5.43 -10.77
N GLY A 161 -1.66 -6.66 -11.31
CA GLY A 161 -1.49 -6.92 -12.74
C GLY A 161 -0.05 -6.83 -13.27
N LEU A 162 0.95 -6.63 -12.39
CA LEU A 162 2.36 -6.70 -12.80
C LEU A 162 2.84 -8.16 -12.90
N ASP A 163 3.78 -8.40 -13.80
CA ASP A 163 4.51 -9.66 -13.83
C ASP A 163 5.38 -9.85 -12.57
N PRO A 164 5.91 -11.04 -12.30
CA PRO A 164 6.68 -11.29 -11.07
C PRO A 164 7.91 -10.38 -10.90
N ARG A 165 8.55 -9.97 -12.00
CA ARG A 165 9.71 -9.06 -11.95
C ARG A 165 9.27 -7.62 -11.64
N GLY A 166 8.20 -7.16 -12.29
CA GLY A 166 7.59 -5.86 -12.02
C GLY A 166 7.05 -5.74 -10.61
N HIS A 167 6.39 -6.80 -10.12
CA HIS A 167 5.91 -6.91 -8.75
C HIS A 167 7.08 -6.77 -7.74
N LYS A 168 8.13 -7.61 -7.88
CA LYS A 168 9.31 -7.53 -7.00
C LYS A 168 9.92 -6.14 -7.00
N ARG A 169 10.12 -5.54 -8.19
CA ARG A 169 10.66 -4.18 -8.34
C ARG A 169 9.78 -3.15 -7.61
N MET A 170 8.46 -3.25 -7.73
CA MET A 170 7.54 -2.36 -7.02
C MET A 170 7.68 -2.49 -5.49
N MET A 171 7.78 -3.70 -4.97
CA MET A 171 8.00 -3.93 -3.53
C MET A 171 9.34 -3.38 -3.05
N ASP A 172 10.39 -3.49 -3.87
CA ASP A 172 11.71 -2.92 -3.56
C ASP A 172 11.68 -1.38 -3.56
N ILE A 173 10.94 -0.75 -4.48
CA ILE A 173 10.68 0.70 -4.49
C ILE A 173 9.99 1.13 -3.19
N MET A 174 8.90 0.46 -2.80
CA MET A 174 8.16 0.78 -1.56
C MET A 174 9.06 0.67 -0.32
N ARG A 175 9.87 -0.39 -0.25
CA ARG A 175 10.85 -0.58 0.84
C ARG A 175 11.87 0.56 0.87
N THR A 176 12.40 0.96 -0.28
CA THR A 176 13.38 2.05 -0.40
C THR A 176 12.76 3.39 0.00
N LEU A 177 11.55 3.68 -0.43
CA LEU A 177 10.83 4.89 -0.05
C LEU A 177 10.63 4.98 1.47
N HIS A 178 10.21 3.88 2.10
CA HIS A 178 10.03 3.84 3.55
C HIS A 178 11.36 3.97 4.31
N ALA A 179 12.40 3.26 3.87
CA ALA A 179 13.71 3.26 4.52
C ALA A 179 14.42 4.63 4.49
N ARG A 180 14.08 5.51 3.54
CA ARG A 180 14.58 6.89 3.52
C ARG A 180 14.08 7.73 4.70
N GLY A 181 12.96 7.33 5.30
CA GLY A 181 12.31 8.07 6.38
C GLY A 181 11.61 9.34 5.92
N GLY A 182 10.92 10.00 6.86
CA GLY A 182 10.26 11.30 6.62
C GLY A 182 8.94 11.23 5.83
N MET A 183 8.51 10.03 5.39
CA MET A 183 7.24 9.85 4.67
C MET A 183 6.43 8.70 5.27
N THR A 184 5.15 8.93 5.47
CA THR A 184 4.17 7.91 5.83
C THR A 184 3.71 7.20 4.55
N LEU A 185 3.72 5.85 4.56
CA LEU A 185 3.20 5.06 3.46
C LEU A 185 1.92 4.34 3.88
N ILE A 186 0.90 4.40 3.03
CA ILE A 186 -0.34 3.62 3.19
C ILE A 186 -0.51 2.79 1.93
N MET A 187 -0.44 1.48 2.05
CA MET A 187 -0.60 0.56 0.92
C MET A 187 -1.91 -0.21 1.05
N VAL A 188 -2.84 0.03 0.13
CA VAL A 188 -3.99 -0.84 -0.04
C VAL A 188 -3.53 -2.05 -0.82
N SER A 189 -3.77 -3.25 -0.31
CA SER A 189 -3.38 -4.48 -1.00
C SER A 189 -4.27 -5.66 -0.66
N HIS A 190 -4.44 -6.56 -1.64
CA HIS A 190 -5.02 -7.89 -1.45
C HIS A 190 -3.93 -8.97 -1.23
N SER A 191 -2.66 -8.64 -1.39
CA SER A 191 -1.54 -9.54 -1.13
C SER A 191 -1.14 -9.52 0.34
N MET A 192 -1.57 -10.51 1.10
CA MET A 192 -1.22 -10.64 2.51
C MET A 192 0.29 -10.81 2.69
N SER A 193 0.96 -11.48 1.74
CA SER A 193 2.43 -11.67 1.76
C SER A 193 3.19 -10.36 1.58
N ASP A 194 2.70 -9.42 0.76
CA ASP A 194 3.33 -8.11 0.60
C ASP A 194 3.15 -7.24 1.84
N VAL A 195 1.92 -7.21 2.37
CA VAL A 195 1.60 -6.47 3.59
C VAL A 195 2.42 -6.98 4.77
N ALA A 196 2.52 -8.31 4.90
CA ALA A 196 3.34 -8.96 5.94
C ALA A 196 4.83 -8.58 5.89
N LYS A 197 5.38 -8.38 4.67
CA LYS A 197 6.80 -8.08 4.45
C LYS A 197 7.16 -6.61 4.58
N LEU A 198 6.21 -5.71 4.31
CA LEU A 198 6.50 -4.28 4.18
C LEU A 198 5.91 -3.44 5.29
N CYS A 199 4.74 -3.79 5.80
CA CYS A 199 4.00 -2.92 6.69
C CYS A 199 4.38 -3.17 8.16
N SER A 200 4.46 -2.09 8.94
CA SER A 200 4.63 -2.14 10.39
C SER A 200 3.31 -2.19 11.16
N ARG A 201 2.21 -1.85 10.49
CA ARG A 201 0.85 -1.83 11.03
C ARG A 201 -0.14 -2.25 9.95
N ILE A 202 -1.18 -2.95 10.33
CA ILE A 202 -2.25 -3.40 9.43
C ILE A 202 -3.59 -2.91 9.95
N LEU A 203 -4.36 -2.28 9.05
CA LEU A 203 -5.75 -1.90 9.25
C LEU A 203 -6.62 -2.85 8.42
N VAL A 204 -7.55 -3.53 9.08
CA VAL A 204 -8.47 -4.48 8.43
C VAL A 204 -9.85 -3.85 8.34
N MET A 205 -10.30 -3.59 7.11
CA MET A 205 -11.64 -3.05 6.85
C MET A 205 -12.63 -4.18 6.57
N ASN A 206 -13.80 -4.08 7.19
CA ASN A 206 -14.91 -5.00 6.93
C ASN A 206 -16.24 -4.24 6.93
N LYS A 207 -17.00 -4.34 5.83
CA LYS A 207 -18.35 -3.75 5.69
C LYS A 207 -18.44 -2.29 6.14
N GLY A 208 -17.41 -1.49 5.81
CA GLY A 208 -17.37 -0.05 6.13
C GLY A 208 -16.86 0.31 7.53
N THR A 209 -16.43 -0.65 8.33
CA THR A 209 -15.84 -0.44 9.66
C THR A 209 -14.38 -0.86 9.71
N LEU A 210 -13.63 -0.35 10.69
CA LEU A 210 -12.32 -0.85 11.05
C LEU A 210 -12.49 -2.06 11.97
N ALA A 211 -12.34 -3.27 11.41
CA ALA A 211 -12.55 -4.51 12.14
C ALA A 211 -11.35 -4.91 13.02
N MET A 212 -10.12 -4.61 12.56
CA MET A 212 -8.89 -4.91 13.30
C MET A 212 -7.84 -3.84 13.00
N ASP A 213 -6.96 -3.61 13.98
CA ASP A 213 -5.85 -2.67 13.92
C ASP A 213 -4.71 -3.21 14.79
N GLY A 214 -3.56 -3.46 14.21
CA GLY A 214 -2.45 -4.05 14.95
C GLY A 214 -1.19 -4.24 14.10
N THR A 215 -0.17 -4.83 14.70
CA THR A 215 1.02 -5.25 13.97
C THR A 215 0.71 -6.43 13.03
N PRO A 216 1.54 -6.70 12.01
CA PRO A 216 1.38 -7.91 11.20
C PRO A 216 1.30 -9.20 12.03
N GLU A 217 2.04 -9.27 13.13
CA GLU A 217 2.03 -10.41 14.04
C GLU A 217 0.66 -10.54 14.72
N ASP A 218 0.14 -9.45 15.31
CA ASP A 218 -1.17 -9.45 15.97
C ASP A 218 -2.29 -9.88 15.01
N ILE A 219 -2.23 -9.42 13.76
CA ILE A 219 -3.26 -9.67 12.76
C ILE A 219 -3.18 -11.10 12.20
N PHE A 220 -1.98 -11.57 11.79
CA PHE A 220 -1.85 -12.88 11.14
C PHE A 220 -1.87 -14.05 12.12
N MET A 221 -1.67 -13.80 13.41
CA MET A 221 -1.93 -14.81 14.46
C MET A 221 -3.43 -15.08 14.67
N LEU A 222 -4.31 -14.23 14.17
CA LEU A 222 -5.75 -14.38 14.22
C LEU A 222 -6.32 -14.98 12.91
N GLY A 223 -5.65 -16.01 12.36
CA GLY A 223 -5.97 -16.60 11.06
C GLY A 223 -7.45 -16.94 10.88
N THR A 224 -8.06 -17.67 11.81
CA THR A 224 -9.49 -18.03 11.77
C THR A 224 -10.38 -16.78 11.64
N LYS A 225 -10.06 -15.70 12.36
CA LYS A 225 -10.84 -14.46 12.28
C LYS A 225 -10.68 -13.76 10.95
N LEU A 226 -9.49 -13.82 10.34
CA LEU A 226 -9.26 -13.29 8.98
C LEU A 226 -10.06 -14.09 7.95
N GLU A 227 -10.09 -15.42 8.07
CA GLU A 227 -10.88 -16.29 7.19
C GLU A 227 -12.39 -15.99 7.31
N GLU A 228 -12.91 -15.77 8.52
CA GLU A 228 -14.30 -15.33 8.75
C GLU A 228 -14.61 -13.98 8.06
N LEU A 229 -13.60 -13.11 7.92
CA LEU A 229 -13.68 -11.85 7.19
C LEU A 229 -13.48 -12.01 5.67
N GLY A 230 -13.28 -13.24 5.17
CA GLY A 230 -13.01 -13.53 3.77
C GLY A 230 -11.62 -13.12 3.31
N LEU A 231 -10.65 -13.06 4.23
CA LEU A 231 -9.26 -12.72 3.96
C LEU A 231 -8.39 -13.96 4.13
N GLY A 232 -7.39 -14.11 3.25
CA GLY A 232 -6.38 -15.15 3.37
C GLY A 232 -5.29 -14.80 4.39
N LEU A 233 -4.38 -15.74 4.57
CA LEU A 233 -3.12 -15.56 5.30
C LEU A 233 -1.97 -15.33 4.31
N PRO A 234 -0.81 -14.82 4.78
CA PRO A 234 0.43 -14.93 4.02
C PRO A 234 0.74 -16.40 3.70
N GLU A 235 1.31 -16.68 2.52
CA GLU A 235 1.63 -18.05 2.08
C GLU A 235 2.46 -18.83 3.12
N SER A 236 3.38 -18.14 3.81
CA SER A 236 4.19 -18.73 4.88
C SER A 236 3.36 -19.12 6.11
N ALA A 237 2.35 -18.30 6.46
CA ALA A 237 1.45 -18.61 7.57
C ALA A 237 0.53 -19.80 7.22
N GLU A 238 -0.02 -19.84 6.00
CA GLU A 238 -0.79 -20.99 5.51
C GLU A 238 0.04 -22.28 5.51
N LEU A 239 1.32 -22.20 5.08
CA LEU A 239 2.22 -23.34 5.11
C LEU A 239 2.50 -23.80 6.55
N SER A 240 2.68 -22.86 7.48
CA SER A 240 2.85 -23.17 8.90
C SER A 240 1.64 -23.91 9.47
N GLU A 241 0.43 -23.49 9.13
CA GLU A 241 -0.80 -24.18 9.55
C GLU A 241 -0.91 -25.58 8.94
N LYS A 242 -0.65 -25.71 7.64
CA LYS A 242 -0.65 -27.02 6.96
C LYS A 242 0.35 -28.01 7.59
N LEU A 243 1.56 -27.53 7.94
CA LEU A 243 2.55 -28.34 8.62
C LEU A 243 2.08 -28.76 10.02
N ARG A 244 1.52 -27.85 10.80
CA ARG A 244 0.94 -28.17 12.13
C ARG A 244 -0.16 -29.23 12.00
N ASN A 245 -1.07 -29.06 11.06
CA ASN A 245 -2.15 -30.00 10.79
C ASN A 245 -1.65 -31.38 10.31
N ALA A 246 -0.48 -31.42 9.65
CA ALA A 246 0.21 -32.66 9.27
C ALA A 246 0.98 -33.31 10.41
N GLY A 247 0.93 -32.77 11.64
CA GLY A 247 1.55 -33.32 12.83
C GLY A 247 2.99 -32.89 13.07
N PHE A 248 3.51 -31.90 12.33
CA PHE A 248 4.82 -31.33 12.63
C PHE A 248 4.73 -30.41 13.85
N LYS A 249 5.71 -30.53 14.76
CA LYS A 249 5.79 -29.69 15.96
C LYS A 249 6.34 -28.30 15.60
N LEU A 250 5.49 -27.44 15.08
CA LEU A 250 5.80 -26.05 14.77
C LEU A 250 5.29 -25.13 15.88
N PRO A 251 6.11 -24.19 16.41
CA PRO A 251 5.63 -23.17 17.33
C PRO A 251 4.46 -22.37 16.74
N PRO A 252 3.48 -21.93 17.56
CA PRO A 252 2.30 -21.23 17.07
C PRO A 252 2.62 -19.88 16.45
N ASP A 253 3.68 -19.22 16.88
CA ASP A 253 4.17 -17.90 16.46
C ASP A 253 4.99 -17.90 15.16
N VAL A 254 5.20 -19.08 14.56
CA VAL A 254 5.87 -19.21 13.26
C VAL A 254 4.87 -18.95 12.13
N TRP A 255 5.00 -17.80 11.53
CA TRP A 255 4.15 -17.35 10.41
C TRP A 255 4.95 -16.65 9.29
N LYS A 256 6.19 -16.19 9.57
CA LYS A 256 7.07 -15.56 8.58
C LYS A 256 7.86 -16.60 7.79
N ALA A 257 8.17 -16.29 6.53
CA ALA A 257 8.94 -17.19 5.66
C ALA A 257 10.34 -17.47 6.20
N GLU A 258 10.99 -16.47 6.80
CA GLU A 258 12.31 -16.57 7.40
C GLU A 258 12.29 -17.52 8.60
N GLN A 259 11.30 -17.37 9.49
CA GLN A 259 11.11 -18.26 10.66
C GLN A 259 10.90 -19.73 10.23
N LEU A 260 10.10 -19.93 9.16
CA LEU A 260 9.90 -21.26 8.58
C LEU A 260 11.20 -21.84 8.01
N ALA A 261 11.94 -21.04 7.25
CA ALA A 261 13.21 -21.49 6.65
C ALA A 261 14.22 -21.94 7.70
N ASP A 262 14.28 -21.27 8.85
CA ASP A 262 15.16 -21.60 9.96
C ASP A 262 14.78 -22.93 10.65
N ILE A 263 13.49 -23.25 10.73
CA ILE A 263 12.99 -24.41 11.46
C ILE A 263 12.87 -25.65 10.56
N LEU A 264 12.55 -25.48 9.27
CA LEU A 264 12.33 -26.58 8.32
C LEU A 264 13.43 -27.65 8.29
N PRO A 265 14.75 -27.32 8.31
CA PRO A 265 15.80 -28.35 8.33
C PRO A 265 15.69 -29.29 9.53
N SER A 266 15.37 -28.77 10.71
CA SER A 266 15.22 -29.57 11.94
C SER A 266 13.97 -30.46 11.92
N LEU A 267 12.87 -29.95 11.31
CA LEU A 267 11.62 -30.70 11.17
C LEU A 267 11.73 -31.86 10.17
N LEU A 268 12.51 -31.70 9.11
CA LEU A 268 12.69 -32.69 8.05
C LEU A 268 13.81 -33.70 8.44
N GLY A 269 14.84 -33.25 9.16
CA GLY A 269 15.93 -34.12 9.63
C GLY A 269 15.52 -35.12 10.73
N GLY A 270 14.46 -34.81 11.49
CA GLY A 270 13.96 -35.71 12.56
C GLY A 270 13.17 -36.93 12.08
N LYS A 271 12.82 -37.06 10.80
CA LYS A 271 12.10 -38.24 10.24
C LYS A 271 13.01 -39.30 9.61
N GLY A 272 14.34 -39.15 9.67
CA GLY A 272 15.31 -40.07 9.07
C GLY A 272 15.86 -41.19 9.98
N GLY A 273 15.18 -41.52 11.08
CA GLY A 273 15.71 -42.47 12.05
C GLY A 273 14.72 -43.39 12.73
N SER A 274 13.93 -44.19 11.97
CA SER A 274 13.38 -45.45 12.52
C SER A 274 12.73 -46.27 11.41
N GLY A 275 13.43 -47.29 10.97
CA GLY A 275 12.78 -48.35 10.24
C GLY A 275 13.64 -49.01 9.15
N HIS A 276 14.72 -49.69 9.55
CA HIS A 276 15.08 -50.97 8.94
C HIS A 276 16.03 -51.67 9.90
N GLY A 277 15.49 -52.51 10.70
CA GLY A 277 16.17 -53.51 11.49
C GLY A 277 15.34 -54.78 11.47
N VAL A 278 15.89 -55.78 10.72
CA VAL A 278 15.57 -57.20 10.66
C VAL A 278 14.32 -57.58 9.88
#